data_c5ee9f2f8e8605f193296be3bd001489
#
_entry.id   c5ee9f2f8e8605f193296be3bd001489
#
_cell.length_a   1.000
_cell.length_b   1.000
_cell.length_c   1.000
_cell.angle_alpha   90.00
_cell.angle_beta   90.00
_cell.angle_gamma   90.00
#
_symmetry.space_group_name_H-M   'P 1'
#
loop_
_entity.id
_entity.type
_entity.pdbx_description
1 polymer ?
#
loop_
_entity_poly.entity_id
_entity_poly.type
_entity_poly.pdbx_seq_one_letter_code
_entity_poly.pdbx_strand_id
1 'polypeptide(L)'
;MSGLLRYKEIKMDIKFGNHTIGPNHPTYFIADIAANHDGDLDRAKLLIKLAKEAGADAAKFQNFDAPKIVSDYGFKAMSGGQVSHQAAWKKSVFEVYKGASIPFEWSMTLVEECKEVGIDYFSSPYDFTAIDFLDQYVEVYKAGSGEIDWIEALERMASKGKPFFVATGASTIGEVQKAVHAILKINKQLVLMQCNTNYTASPNNYDHLHINVLKTYASMFPDVILGLSDHTHAVAPVIAAVTLGARVIERHFTDNNDREGPDHKFAMNPENWAKMVEETRLLERALGSPDKFISENEKDTAIVQRRCLRAARDIIAGEVFTREMIDVLRPATPGAIKPDQIQNVIGTKALHDFKYGQELKWTDLGA
;
A
#
# COMPACT_ATOMS: atom_id res chain seq x y z
N MET A 1 -9.23 35.77 -7.61
CA MET A 1 -9.81 35.05 -6.45
C MET A 1 -9.82 33.57 -6.79
N SER A 2 -8.75 32.84 -6.47
CA SER A 2 -8.66 31.42 -6.68
C SER A 2 -9.06 30.73 -5.38
N GLY A 3 -10.30 30.26 -5.35
CA GLY A 3 -10.77 29.36 -4.29
C GLY A 3 -10.18 27.97 -4.51
N LEU A 4 -8.95 27.75 -4.07
CA LEU A 4 -8.42 26.42 -3.87
C LEU A 4 -9.24 25.75 -2.78
N LEU A 5 -10.10 24.81 -3.15
CA LEU A 5 -10.67 23.85 -2.24
C LEU A 5 -9.50 23.14 -1.56
N ARG A 6 -9.11 23.61 -0.37
CA ARG A 6 -8.28 22.82 0.53
C ARG A 6 -9.11 21.59 0.90
N TYR A 7 -8.78 20.47 0.31
CA TYR A 7 -9.21 19.18 0.84
C TYR A 7 -8.75 19.13 2.29
N LYS A 8 -9.71 19.03 3.19
CA LYS A 8 -9.47 18.91 4.61
C LYS A 8 -8.87 17.51 4.81
N GLU A 9 -7.55 17.42 4.84
CA GLU A 9 -6.85 16.19 5.27
C GLU A 9 -7.14 15.97 6.75
N ILE A 10 -8.24 15.32 7.05
CA ILE A 10 -8.45 14.68 8.35
C ILE A 10 -8.07 13.22 8.13
N LYS A 11 -6.79 12.94 8.16
CA LYS A 11 -6.29 11.57 8.18
C LYS A 11 -5.68 11.34 9.55
N MET A 12 -6.33 10.47 10.31
CA MET A 12 -5.90 10.10 11.64
C MET A 12 -4.74 9.13 11.53
N ASP A 13 -3.57 9.52 12.06
CA ASP A 13 -2.48 8.58 12.27
C ASP A 13 -2.86 7.60 13.37
N ILE A 14 -2.54 6.31 13.17
CA ILE A 14 -2.67 5.25 14.16
C ILE A 14 -1.30 4.97 14.75
N LYS A 15 -1.20 4.99 16.08
CA LYS A 15 0.05 4.74 16.81
C LYS A 15 -0.07 3.48 17.65
N PHE A 16 0.95 2.65 17.60
CA PHE A 16 1.14 1.48 18.47
C PHE A 16 2.63 1.12 18.53
N GLY A 17 3.08 0.63 19.69
CA GLY A 17 4.50 0.41 19.91
C GLY A 17 5.33 1.63 19.52
N ASN A 18 6.33 1.42 18.67
CA ASN A 18 7.18 2.48 18.13
C ASN A 18 6.77 2.93 16.71
N HIS A 19 5.64 2.45 16.20
CA HIS A 19 5.18 2.70 14.85
C HIS A 19 4.07 3.74 14.78
N THR A 20 4.03 4.45 13.66
CA THR A 20 2.92 5.31 13.27
C THR A 20 2.52 4.94 11.86
N ILE A 21 1.26 4.58 11.66
CA ILE A 21 0.68 4.29 10.35
C ILE A 21 -0.24 5.43 9.96
N GLY A 22 -0.09 5.90 8.73
CA GLY A 22 -0.91 6.99 8.21
C GLY A 22 -0.47 7.38 6.81
N PRO A 23 -1.19 8.30 6.16
CA PRO A 23 -0.92 8.67 4.77
C PRO A 23 0.47 9.23 4.51
N ASN A 24 1.05 9.88 5.51
CA ASN A 24 2.35 10.53 5.42
C ASN A 24 3.48 9.69 6.05
N HIS A 25 3.19 8.44 6.38
CA HIS A 25 4.15 7.50 6.94
C HIS A 25 4.48 6.38 5.93
N PRO A 26 5.65 5.73 6.07
CA PRO A 26 6.00 4.59 5.25
C PRO A 26 4.96 3.46 5.37
N THR A 27 4.79 2.69 4.29
CA THR A 27 3.95 1.50 4.29
C THR A 27 4.45 0.49 5.33
N TYR A 28 3.52 -0.05 6.12
CA TYR A 28 3.76 -1.04 7.16
C TYR A 28 3.53 -2.45 6.60
N PHE A 29 4.51 -3.35 6.77
CA PHE A 29 4.49 -4.69 6.21
C PHE A 29 4.31 -5.76 7.27
N ILE A 30 3.27 -6.61 7.12
CA ILE A 30 2.93 -7.70 8.02
C ILE A 30 3.22 -9.03 7.32
N ALA A 31 4.21 -9.76 7.82
CA ALA A 31 4.51 -11.12 7.39
C ALA A 31 3.61 -12.10 8.16
N ASP A 32 2.56 -12.62 7.50
CA ASP A 32 1.70 -13.64 8.07
C ASP A 32 2.37 -15.01 7.97
N ILE A 33 2.98 -15.44 9.05
CA ILE A 33 3.57 -16.77 9.17
C ILE A 33 2.47 -17.84 9.16
N ALA A 34 1.29 -17.50 9.69
CA ALA A 34 0.11 -18.36 9.68
C ALA A 34 0.44 -19.81 10.09
N ALA A 35 0.16 -20.80 9.22
CA ALA A 35 0.45 -22.21 9.49
C ALA A 35 1.86 -22.65 9.07
N ASN A 36 2.69 -21.77 8.49
CA ASN A 36 4.00 -22.11 7.92
C ASN A 36 5.07 -22.46 8.97
N HIS A 37 4.74 -22.37 10.26
CA HIS A 37 5.55 -22.90 11.36
C HIS A 37 5.53 -24.44 11.42
N ASP A 38 4.62 -25.13 10.71
CA ASP A 38 4.51 -26.60 10.63
C ASP A 38 4.39 -27.32 12.00
N GLY A 39 3.88 -26.64 13.04
CA GLY A 39 3.78 -27.17 14.39
C GLY A 39 5.11 -27.21 15.16
N ASP A 40 6.12 -26.49 14.70
CA ASP A 40 7.47 -26.43 15.27
C ASP A 40 7.76 -25.00 15.78
N LEU A 41 8.06 -24.84 17.07
CA LEU A 41 8.33 -23.57 17.71
C LEU A 41 9.67 -22.95 17.24
N ASP A 42 10.69 -23.77 17.04
CA ASP A 42 12.00 -23.27 16.57
C ASP A 42 11.90 -22.76 15.15
N ARG A 43 11.06 -23.41 14.35
CA ARG A 43 10.73 -22.94 13.01
C ARG A 43 9.94 -21.64 13.05
N ALA A 44 8.96 -21.49 13.93
CA ALA A 44 8.24 -20.23 14.11
C ALA A 44 9.20 -19.07 14.42
N LYS A 45 10.18 -19.30 15.31
CA LYS A 45 11.25 -18.33 15.63
C LYS A 45 12.15 -18.03 14.43
N LEU A 46 12.53 -19.05 13.66
CA LEU A 46 13.30 -18.86 12.43
C LEU A 46 12.57 -17.95 11.45
N LEU A 47 11.25 -18.17 11.24
CA LEU A 47 10.43 -17.37 10.32
C LEU A 47 10.30 -15.92 10.80
N ILE A 48 10.26 -15.65 12.11
CA ILE A 48 10.31 -14.29 12.66
C ILE A 48 11.62 -13.58 12.24
N LYS A 49 12.76 -14.24 12.39
CA LYS A 49 14.07 -13.69 12.01
C LYS A 49 14.17 -13.40 10.52
N LEU A 50 13.78 -14.36 9.70
CA LEU A 50 13.78 -14.22 8.26
C LEU A 50 12.84 -13.11 7.77
N ALA A 51 11.64 -12.97 8.39
CA ALA A 51 10.72 -11.90 8.09
C ALA A 51 11.33 -10.51 8.38
N LYS A 52 11.99 -10.38 9.54
CA LYS A 52 12.70 -9.15 9.92
C LYS A 52 13.83 -8.82 8.94
N GLU A 53 14.68 -9.80 8.63
CA GLU A 53 15.79 -9.63 7.68
C GLU A 53 15.30 -9.25 6.29
N ALA A 54 14.14 -9.75 5.88
CA ALA A 54 13.49 -9.40 4.62
C ALA A 54 12.79 -8.02 4.63
N GLY A 55 12.77 -7.33 5.78
CA GLY A 55 12.23 -5.97 5.92
C GLY A 55 10.77 -5.90 6.33
N ALA A 56 10.19 -6.95 6.91
CA ALA A 56 8.87 -6.88 7.53
C ALA A 56 8.90 -6.07 8.83
N ASP A 57 7.80 -5.35 9.10
CA ASP A 57 7.60 -4.57 10.32
C ASP A 57 6.93 -5.42 11.41
N ALA A 58 6.13 -6.43 11.02
CA ALA A 58 5.47 -7.36 11.93
C ALA A 58 5.54 -8.80 11.45
N ALA A 59 5.63 -9.74 12.41
CA ALA A 59 5.37 -11.15 12.21
C ALA A 59 4.00 -11.51 12.81
N LYS A 60 3.10 -12.05 11.97
CA LYS A 60 1.74 -12.39 12.37
C LYS A 60 1.51 -13.89 12.43
N PHE A 61 0.76 -14.30 13.44
CA PHE A 61 0.36 -15.65 13.71
C PHE A 61 -1.16 -15.76 13.81
N GLN A 62 -1.66 -16.97 14.10
CA GLN A 62 -3.08 -17.25 14.19
C GLN A 62 -3.36 -18.16 15.38
N ASN A 63 -4.11 -17.64 16.36
CA ASN A 63 -4.52 -18.41 17.54
C ASN A 63 -5.99 -18.82 17.43
N PHE A 64 -6.23 -20.09 17.36
CA PHE A 64 -7.57 -20.68 17.34
C PHE A 64 -7.58 -22.08 17.95
N ASP A 65 -8.75 -22.50 18.39
CA ASP A 65 -9.06 -23.88 18.74
C ASP A 65 -9.88 -24.50 17.60
N ALA A 66 -9.38 -25.54 16.94
CA ALA A 66 -10.01 -26.10 15.75
C ALA A 66 -11.53 -26.38 15.91
N PRO A 67 -12.02 -26.94 17.02
CA PRO A 67 -13.46 -27.10 17.23
C PRO A 67 -14.28 -25.81 17.30
N LYS A 68 -13.64 -24.67 17.52
CA LYS A 68 -14.31 -23.36 17.62
C LYS A 68 -14.32 -22.58 16.31
N ILE A 69 -13.54 -23.04 15.31
CA ILE A 69 -13.49 -22.39 14.01
C ILE A 69 -14.00 -23.31 12.89
N VAL A 70 -13.88 -24.62 13.01
CA VAL A 70 -14.20 -25.59 11.96
C VAL A 70 -15.20 -26.63 12.46
N SER A 71 -16.34 -26.76 11.77
CA SER A 71 -17.28 -27.87 11.97
C SER A 71 -16.86 -29.09 11.17
N ASP A 72 -16.31 -30.11 11.82
CA ASP A 72 -15.95 -31.38 11.18
C ASP A 72 -17.17 -32.03 10.49
N TYR A 73 -18.33 -31.98 11.13
CA TYR A 73 -19.60 -32.44 10.55
C TYR A 73 -19.96 -31.65 9.29
N GLY A 74 -19.86 -30.31 9.34
CA GLY A 74 -20.20 -29.45 8.21
C GLY A 74 -19.34 -29.74 6.98
N PHE A 75 -18.00 -29.83 7.17
CA PHE A 75 -17.09 -30.15 6.08
C PHE A 75 -17.29 -31.57 5.51
N LYS A 76 -17.56 -32.57 6.35
CA LYS A 76 -17.89 -33.91 5.90
C LYS A 76 -19.21 -33.96 5.11
N ALA A 77 -20.20 -33.19 5.50
CA ALA A 77 -21.49 -33.11 4.80
C ALA A 77 -21.38 -32.42 3.42
N MET A 78 -20.39 -31.55 3.21
CA MET A 78 -20.09 -30.90 1.92
C MET A 78 -19.32 -31.83 0.94
N SER A 79 -19.04 -33.08 1.31
CA SER A 79 -18.24 -34.03 0.54
C SER A 79 -18.77 -34.18 -0.91
N GLY A 80 -17.93 -33.83 -1.89
CA GLY A 80 -18.25 -33.86 -3.33
C GLY A 80 -18.56 -32.52 -3.97
N GLY A 81 -18.70 -31.42 -3.21
CA GLY A 81 -18.96 -30.06 -3.71
C GLY A 81 -17.89 -29.02 -3.39
N GLN A 82 -16.79 -29.42 -2.75
CA GLN A 82 -15.72 -28.48 -2.41
C GLN A 82 -14.95 -28.01 -3.65
N VAL A 83 -15.05 -26.72 -3.95
CA VAL A 83 -14.33 -26.05 -5.05
C VAL A 83 -13.13 -25.25 -4.54
N SER A 84 -12.79 -25.35 -3.24
CA SER A 84 -11.71 -24.61 -2.60
C SER A 84 -10.37 -25.37 -2.64
N HIS A 85 -9.25 -24.66 -2.37
CA HIS A 85 -7.92 -25.24 -2.19
C HIS A 85 -7.88 -26.39 -1.17
N GLN A 86 -8.78 -26.39 -0.19
CA GLN A 86 -8.91 -27.42 0.85
C GLN A 86 -9.26 -28.81 0.29
N ALA A 87 -9.89 -28.88 -0.90
CA ALA A 87 -10.18 -30.14 -1.58
C ALA A 87 -8.91 -30.92 -1.98
N ALA A 88 -7.77 -30.26 -2.09
CA ALA A 88 -6.48 -30.87 -2.41
C ALA A 88 -5.73 -31.42 -1.19
N TRP A 89 -6.22 -31.20 0.03
CA TRP A 89 -5.56 -31.64 1.25
C TRP A 89 -5.69 -33.16 1.45
N LYS A 90 -4.61 -33.82 1.86
CA LYS A 90 -4.58 -35.25 2.16
C LYS A 90 -5.32 -35.62 3.46
N LYS A 91 -5.39 -34.67 4.41
CA LYS A 91 -6.07 -34.81 5.70
C LYS A 91 -7.42 -34.08 5.65
N SER A 92 -8.32 -34.41 6.55
CA SER A 92 -9.56 -33.64 6.71
C SER A 92 -9.27 -32.19 7.07
N VAL A 93 -10.19 -31.27 6.69
CA VAL A 93 -10.06 -29.84 7.02
C VAL A 93 -9.86 -29.64 8.52
N PHE A 94 -10.63 -30.37 9.36
CA PHE A 94 -10.51 -30.33 10.80
C PHE A 94 -9.10 -30.72 11.31
N GLU A 95 -8.50 -31.79 10.75
CA GLU A 95 -7.16 -32.24 11.13
C GLU A 95 -6.07 -31.25 10.70
N VAL A 96 -6.23 -30.61 9.53
CA VAL A 96 -5.30 -29.56 9.07
C VAL A 96 -5.35 -28.37 10.01
N TYR A 97 -6.56 -27.86 10.35
CA TYR A 97 -6.71 -26.77 11.29
C TYR A 97 -6.15 -27.09 12.67
N LYS A 98 -6.38 -28.32 13.16
CA LYS A 98 -5.82 -28.76 14.45
C LYS A 98 -4.29 -28.69 14.49
N GLY A 99 -3.62 -28.97 13.35
CA GLY A 99 -2.16 -28.88 13.25
C GLY A 99 -1.62 -27.51 12.92
N ALA A 100 -2.47 -26.59 12.42
CA ALA A 100 -2.08 -25.27 11.95
C ALA A 100 -2.16 -24.18 13.03
N SER A 101 -2.92 -24.41 14.08
CA SER A 101 -3.06 -23.46 15.20
C SER A 101 -1.76 -23.35 16.00
N ILE A 102 -1.44 -22.14 16.43
CA ILE A 102 -0.41 -21.92 17.45
C ILE A 102 -0.93 -22.33 18.83
N PRO A 103 -0.22 -23.20 19.56
CA PRO A 103 -0.50 -23.42 20.98
C PRO A 103 -0.45 -22.12 21.77
N PHE A 104 -1.41 -21.88 22.65
CA PHE A 104 -1.45 -20.66 23.46
C PHE A 104 -0.18 -20.46 24.29
N GLU A 105 0.45 -21.56 24.70
CA GLU A 105 1.70 -21.58 25.47
C GLU A 105 2.88 -20.96 24.72
N TRP A 106 2.85 -20.94 23.39
CA TRP A 106 3.91 -20.34 22.59
C TRP A 106 3.86 -18.82 22.55
N SER A 107 2.71 -18.22 22.86
CA SER A 107 2.49 -16.79 22.65
C SER A 107 3.52 -15.93 23.37
N MET A 108 3.83 -16.21 24.65
CA MET A 108 4.87 -15.47 25.38
C MET A 108 6.23 -15.60 24.72
N THR A 109 6.63 -16.82 24.36
CA THR A 109 7.94 -17.10 23.73
C THR A 109 8.07 -16.39 22.37
N LEU A 110 7.00 -16.36 21.57
CA LEU A 110 6.99 -15.68 20.27
C LEU A 110 7.01 -14.15 20.42
N VAL A 111 6.32 -13.61 21.42
CA VAL A 111 6.41 -12.18 21.77
C VAL A 111 7.84 -11.79 22.17
N GLU A 112 8.49 -12.61 23.00
CA GLU A 112 9.88 -12.39 23.43
C GLU A 112 10.84 -12.46 22.23
N GLU A 113 10.70 -13.45 21.37
CA GLU A 113 11.48 -13.58 20.14
C GLU A 113 11.31 -12.37 19.21
N CYS A 114 10.05 -11.93 18.98
CA CYS A 114 9.77 -10.73 18.18
C CYS A 114 10.44 -9.49 18.79
N LYS A 115 10.39 -9.34 20.11
CA LYS A 115 11.01 -8.22 20.82
C LYS A 115 12.54 -8.26 20.72
N GLU A 116 13.16 -9.43 20.84
CA GLU A 116 14.61 -9.62 20.70
C GLU A 116 15.09 -9.28 19.28
N VAL A 117 14.34 -9.73 18.27
CA VAL A 117 14.63 -9.48 16.86
C VAL A 117 14.30 -8.04 16.44
N GLY A 118 13.45 -7.34 17.18
CA GLY A 118 13.02 -5.97 16.89
C GLY A 118 11.97 -5.89 15.77
N ILE A 119 10.99 -6.80 15.80
CA ILE A 119 9.81 -6.85 14.92
C ILE A 119 8.54 -6.90 15.78
N ASP A 120 7.41 -6.36 15.31
CA ASP A 120 6.17 -6.41 16.07
C ASP A 120 5.55 -7.80 16.03
N TYR A 121 4.92 -8.20 17.16
CA TYR A 121 4.16 -9.42 17.25
C TYR A 121 2.69 -9.17 17.00
N PHE A 122 2.09 -9.88 16.04
CA PHE A 122 0.66 -9.89 15.79
C PHE A 122 0.12 -11.31 15.90
N SER A 123 -1.15 -11.44 16.29
CA SER A 123 -1.89 -12.68 16.13
C SER A 123 -3.37 -12.40 15.88
N SER A 124 -3.98 -13.17 14.98
CA SER A 124 -5.42 -13.14 14.74
C SER A 124 -6.12 -14.11 15.67
N PRO A 125 -7.08 -13.65 16.50
CA PRO A 125 -7.97 -14.52 17.26
C PRO A 125 -9.17 -14.94 16.42
N TYR A 126 -9.65 -16.16 16.61
CA TYR A 126 -10.80 -16.69 15.88
C TYR A 126 -11.96 -17.17 16.81
N ASP A 127 -11.85 -16.94 18.10
CA ASP A 127 -12.92 -17.15 19.08
C ASP A 127 -12.79 -16.18 20.26
N PHE A 128 -13.83 -16.07 21.08
CA PHE A 128 -13.84 -15.14 22.22
C PHE A 128 -12.74 -15.43 23.26
N THR A 129 -12.41 -16.71 23.47
CA THR A 129 -11.33 -17.09 24.39
C THR A 129 -9.98 -16.59 23.87
N ALA A 130 -9.74 -16.76 22.58
CA ALA A 130 -8.53 -16.25 21.92
C ALA A 130 -8.47 -14.71 21.95
N ILE A 131 -9.58 -14.00 21.70
CA ILE A 131 -9.65 -12.53 21.80
C ILE A 131 -9.23 -12.06 23.19
N ASP A 132 -9.76 -12.66 24.24
CA ASP A 132 -9.45 -12.26 25.62
C ASP A 132 -8.03 -12.65 26.04
N PHE A 133 -7.57 -13.83 25.62
CA PHE A 133 -6.24 -14.31 25.93
C PHE A 133 -5.17 -13.43 25.28
N LEU A 134 -5.34 -13.08 24.00
CA LEU A 134 -4.35 -12.32 23.24
C LEU A 134 -4.26 -10.86 23.66
N ASP A 135 -5.23 -10.33 24.39
CA ASP A 135 -5.25 -8.90 24.75
C ASP A 135 -3.99 -8.45 25.53
N GLN A 136 -3.37 -9.33 26.31
CA GLN A 136 -2.13 -9.04 27.00
C GLN A 136 -0.86 -9.09 26.14
N TYR A 137 -0.95 -9.67 24.92
CA TYR A 137 0.22 -9.94 24.08
C TYR A 137 0.29 -9.08 22.82
N VAL A 138 -0.85 -8.64 22.28
CA VAL A 138 -0.91 -7.91 21.01
C VAL A 138 -1.09 -6.41 21.22
N GLU A 139 -0.42 -5.61 20.41
CA GLU A 139 -0.61 -4.17 20.33
C GLU A 139 -1.73 -3.79 19.35
N VAL A 140 -2.06 -4.69 18.41
CA VAL A 140 -3.03 -4.50 17.34
C VAL A 140 -3.88 -5.76 17.20
N TYR A 141 -5.18 -5.61 17.02
CA TYR A 141 -6.05 -6.71 16.61
C TYR A 141 -6.13 -6.83 15.09
N LYS A 142 -6.13 -8.05 14.57
CA LYS A 142 -6.37 -8.35 13.15
C LYS A 142 -7.48 -9.38 13.02
N ALA A 143 -8.58 -9.02 12.34
CA ALA A 143 -9.60 -9.96 11.94
C ALA A 143 -9.35 -10.48 10.52
N GLY A 144 -9.48 -11.78 10.33
CA GLY A 144 -9.45 -12.43 9.04
C GLY A 144 -10.67 -12.07 8.20
N SER A 145 -10.63 -12.40 6.90
CA SER A 145 -11.74 -12.14 5.99
C SER A 145 -13.00 -12.95 6.34
N GLY A 146 -12.81 -14.15 6.87
CA GLY A 146 -13.92 -15.05 7.22
C GLY A 146 -14.79 -14.55 8.37
N GLU A 147 -14.28 -13.60 9.17
CA GLU A 147 -14.95 -13.06 10.35
C GLU A 147 -15.73 -11.76 10.08
N ILE A 148 -15.76 -11.28 8.82
CA ILE A 148 -16.29 -9.94 8.48
C ILE A 148 -17.77 -9.78 8.86
N ASP A 149 -18.55 -10.82 8.86
CA ASP A 149 -19.97 -10.82 9.21
C ASP A 149 -20.26 -11.23 10.66
N TRP A 150 -19.22 -11.67 11.41
CA TRP A 150 -19.35 -11.97 12.83
C TRP A 150 -19.22 -10.69 13.69
N ILE A 151 -20.22 -9.85 13.60
CA ILE A 151 -20.23 -8.50 14.19
C ILE A 151 -19.90 -8.51 15.69
N GLU A 152 -20.42 -9.48 16.45
CA GLU A 152 -20.18 -9.59 17.90
C GLU A 152 -18.66 -9.75 18.21
N ALA A 153 -17.93 -10.54 17.43
CA ALA A 153 -16.49 -10.70 17.60
C ALA A 153 -15.73 -9.42 17.22
N LEU A 154 -16.16 -8.76 16.13
CA LEU A 154 -15.55 -7.49 15.70
C LEU A 154 -15.76 -6.40 16.77
N GLU A 155 -16.96 -6.29 17.35
CA GLU A 155 -17.25 -5.34 18.43
C GLU A 155 -16.45 -5.65 19.70
N ARG A 156 -16.27 -6.96 20.04
CA ARG A 156 -15.44 -7.36 21.16
C ARG A 156 -13.97 -6.98 20.97
N MET A 157 -13.38 -7.24 19.82
CA MET A 157 -12.02 -6.80 19.50
C MET A 157 -11.89 -5.27 19.52
N ALA A 158 -12.83 -4.56 18.91
CA ALA A 158 -12.87 -3.09 18.91
C ALA A 158 -12.95 -2.50 20.33
N SER A 159 -13.69 -3.15 21.24
CA SER A 159 -13.85 -2.71 22.64
C SER A 159 -12.55 -2.77 23.47
N LYS A 160 -11.52 -3.48 22.99
CA LYS A 160 -10.20 -3.51 23.63
C LYS A 160 -9.44 -2.18 23.48
N GLY A 161 -9.90 -1.27 22.62
CA GLY A 161 -9.32 0.07 22.45
C GLY A 161 -8.00 0.12 21.70
N LYS A 162 -7.50 -1.00 21.18
CA LYS A 162 -6.28 -1.11 20.40
C LYS A 162 -6.57 -0.86 18.91
N PRO A 163 -5.57 -0.46 18.09
CA PRO A 163 -5.72 -0.42 16.64
C PRO A 163 -6.30 -1.73 16.11
N PHE A 164 -7.18 -1.63 15.11
CA PHE A 164 -7.90 -2.78 14.59
C PHE A 164 -7.80 -2.86 13.08
N PHE A 165 -7.29 -3.98 12.55
CA PHE A 165 -7.11 -4.24 11.13
C PHE A 165 -8.12 -5.29 10.68
N VAL A 166 -8.87 -5.02 9.60
CA VAL A 166 -9.91 -5.91 9.09
C VAL A 166 -9.70 -6.18 7.62
N ALA A 167 -9.57 -7.46 7.25
CA ALA A 167 -9.54 -7.89 5.85
C ALA A 167 -10.97 -8.17 5.35
N THR A 168 -11.21 -7.94 4.04
CA THR A 168 -12.54 -7.91 3.45
C THR A 168 -12.76 -8.95 2.33
N GLY A 169 -11.96 -10.00 2.29
CA GLY A 169 -12.11 -11.05 1.28
C GLY A 169 -13.43 -11.81 1.42
N ALA A 170 -13.89 -12.38 0.31
CA ALA A 170 -15.14 -13.16 0.21
C ALA A 170 -16.38 -12.44 0.77
N SER A 171 -16.43 -11.10 0.68
CA SER A 171 -17.54 -10.30 1.20
C SER A 171 -18.07 -9.29 0.19
N THR A 172 -19.32 -8.90 0.36
CA THR A 172 -19.95 -7.82 -0.38
C THR A 172 -19.69 -6.46 0.27
N ILE A 173 -19.84 -5.39 -0.51
CA ILE A 173 -19.69 -4.02 0.02
C ILE A 173 -20.68 -3.71 1.17
N GLY A 174 -21.85 -4.33 1.16
CA GLY A 174 -22.85 -4.18 2.23
C GLY A 174 -22.38 -4.80 3.55
N GLU A 175 -21.73 -5.97 3.50
CA GLU A 175 -21.13 -6.63 4.67
C GLU A 175 -19.96 -5.81 5.21
N VAL A 176 -19.08 -5.35 4.34
CA VAL A 176 -17.96 -4.45 4.70
C VAL A 176 -18.51 -3.20 5.39
N GLN A 177 -19.50 -2.54 4.82
CA GLN A 177 -20.10 -1.34 5.41
C GLN A 177 -20.69 -1.61 6.81
N LYS A 178 -21.35 -2.75 7.00
CA LYS A 178 -21.91 -3.15 8.29
C LYS A 178 -20.82 -3.35 9.34
N ALA A 179 -19.75 -4.08 8.98
CA ALA A 179 -18.60 -4.31 9.84
C ALA A 179 -17.89 -3.00 10.23
N VAL A 180 -17.56 -2.17 9.25
CA VAL A 180 -16.88 -0.88 9.46
C VAL A 180 -17.72 0.02 10.38
N HIS A 181 -19.03 0.12 10.15
CA HIS A 181 -19.92 0.93 11.00
C HIS A 181 -20.00 0.40 12.44
N ALA A 182 -20.03 -0.92 12.63
CA ALA A 182 -20.04 -1.54 13.97
C ALA A 182 -18.74 -1.19 14.71
N ILE A 183 -17.60 -1.39 14.07
CA ILE A 183 -16.27 -1.10 14.64
C ILE A 183 -16.14 0.40 14.96
N LEU A 184 -16.45 1.29 14.00
CA LEU A 184 -16.25 2.73 14.16
C LEU A 184 -17.15 3.38 15.22
N LYS A 185 -18.22 2.74 15.65
CA LYS A 185 -19.01 3.17 16.83
C LYS A 185 -18.21 3.05 18.12
N ILE A 186 -17.28 2.10 18.17
CA ILE A 186 -16.52 1.73 19.37
C ILE A 186 -15.09 2.27 19.28
N ASN A 187 -14.41 2.02 18.14
CA ASN A 187 -13.00 2.32 17.96
C ASN A 187 -12.75 3.00 16.60
N LYS A 188 -12.07 4.15 16.62
CA LYS A 188 -11.73 4.92 15.42
C LYS A 188 -10.42 4.50 14.75
N GLN A 189 -9.60 3.73 15.42
CA GLN A 189 -8.28 3.31 14.96
C GLN A 189 -8.39 2.08 14.04
N LEU A 190 -9.01 2.27 12.87
CA LEU A 190 -9.32 1.19 11.92
C LEU A 190 -8.43 1.25 10.69
N VAL A 191 -7.89 0.08 10.30
CA VAL A 191 -7.31 -0.19 8.98
C VAL A 191 -8.23 -1.15 8.23
N LEU A 192 -8.70 -0.75 7.06
CA LEU A 192 -9.57 -1.55 6.19
C LEU A 192 -8.76 -2.08 5.01
N MET A 193 -8.64 -3.42 4.91
CA MET A 193 -7.76 -4.07 3.98
C MET A 193 -8.54 -4.78 2.87
N GLN A 194 -8.40 -4.34 1.61
CA GLN A 194 -8.88 -5.11 0.48
C GLN A 194 -8.23 -6.49 0.48
N CYS A 195 -8.99 -7.51 0.18
CA CYS A 195 -8.51 -8.88 0.10
C CYS A 195 -9.27 -9.67 -0.97
N ASN A 196 -8.58 -10.62 -1.62
CA ASN A 196 -9.17 -11.74 -2.34
C ASN A 196 -8.78 -13.02 -1.62
N THR A 197 -9.77 -13.71 -1.03
CA THR A 197 -9.55 -14.90 -0.19
C THR A 197 -9.48 -16.16 -1.06
N ASN A 198 -8.42 -16.24 -1.88
CA ASN A 198 -8.13 -17.42 -2.71
C ASN A 198 -6.69 -17.87 -2.48
N TYR A 199 -6.53 -19.10 -1.96
CA TYR A 199 -5.26 -19.67 -1.50
C TYR A 199 -4.67 -20.69 -2.50
N THR A 200 -5.07 -20.63 -3.79
CA THR A 200 -4.67 -21.65 -4.77
C THR A 200 -3.30 -21.40 -5.40
N ALA A 201 -2.67 -20.26 -5.18
CA ALA A 201 -1.46 -19.82 -5.89
C ALA A 201 -1.62 -19.76 -7.43
N SER A 202 -2.85 -19.78 -7.94
CA SER A 202 -3.13 -19.73 -9.38
C SER A 202 -2.76 -18.36 -9.98
N PRO A 203 -2.10 -18.31 -11.15
CA PRO A 203 -1.89 -17.06 -11.88
C PRO A 203 -3.20 -16.32 -12.19
N ASN A 204 -4.32 -17.02 -12.33
CA ASN A 204 -5.63 -16.42 -12.59
C ASN A 204 -6.15 -15.61 -11.38
N ASN A 205 -5.58 -15.76 -10.19
CA ASN A 205 -5.98 -14.98 -9.01
C ASN A 205 -5.80 -13.47 -9.22
N TYR A 206 -4.85 -13.06 -10.08
CA TYR A 206 -4.63 -11.64 -10.39
C TYR A 206 -5.86 -10.98 -11.02
N ASP A 207 -6.65 -11.70 -11.81
CA ASP A 207 -7.86 -11.20 -12.47
C ASP A 207 -8.98 -10.88 -11.46
N HIS A 208 -8.86 -11.39 -10.23
CA HIS A 208 -9.87 -11.30 -9.17
C HIS A 208 -9.46 -10.45 -7.97
N LEU A 209 -8.27 -9.84 -7.97
CA LEU A 209 -7.79 -9.01 -6.85
C LEU A 209 -8.60 -7.73 -6.66
N HIS A 210 -9.14 -7.17 -7.75
CA HIS A 210 -9.97 -5.97 -7.74
C HIS A 210 -9.39 -4.83 -6.88
N ILE A 211 -8.10 -4.51 -7.04
CA ILE A 211 -7.38 -3.47 -6.27
C ILE A 211 -8.10 -2.11 -6.33
N ASN A 212 -8.84 -1.84 -7.41
CA ASN A 212 -9.65 -0.62 -7.54
C ASN A 212 -10.73 -0.46 -6.44
N VAL A 213 -11.08 -1.51 -5.69
CA VAL A 213 -11.98 -1.42 -4.53
C VAL A 213 -11.45 -0.45 -3.48
N LEU A 214 -10.13 -0.27 -3.38
CA LEU A 214 -9.52 0.74 -2.49
C LEU A 214 -10.02 2.16 -2.78
N LYS A 215 -10.34 2.50 -4.04
CA LYS A 215 -10.95 3.80 -4.39
C LYS A 215 -12.35 3.95 -3.79
N THR A 216 -13.12 2.86 -3.79
CA THR A 216 -14.45 2.83 -3.18
C THR A 216 -14.35 3.00 -1.67
N TYR A 217 -13.41 2.28 -1.02
CA TYR A 217 -13.17 2.41 0.42
C TYR A 217 -12.71 3.82 0.80
N ALA A 218 -11.79 4.43 0.03
CA ALA A 218 -11.36 5.81 0.25
C ALA A 218 -12.51 6.81 0.21
N SER A 219 -13.49 6.59 -0.69
CA SER A 219 -14.67 7.45 -0.83
C SER A 219 -15.70 7.21 0.28
N MET A 220 -15.95 5.93 0.63
CA MET A 220 -16.96 5.57 1.64
C MET A 220 -16.49 5.84 3.08
N PHE A 221 -15.20 5.68 3.32
CA PHE A 221 -14.60 5.73 4.66
C PHE A 221 -13.35 6.64 4.67
N PRO A 222 -13.50 7.95 4.47
CA PRO A 222 -12.37 8.87 4.27
C PRO A 222 -11.42 8.96 5.47
N ASP A 223 -11.91 8.66 6.68
CA ASP A 223 -11.13 8.71 7.92
C ASP A 223 -10.48 7.36 8.29
N VAL A 224 -10.64 6.32 7.44
CA VAL A 224 -10.09 4.98 7.66
C VAL A 224 -8.79 4.81 6.89
N ILE A 225 -7.78 4.24 7.51
CA ILE A 225 -6.53 3.88 6.82
C ILE A 225 -6.79 2.65 5.93
N LEU A 226 -6.29 2.69 4.70
CA LEU A 226 -6.45 1.59 3.76
C LEU A 226 -5.27 0.62 3.81
N GLY A 227 -5.55 -0.65 3.52
CA GLY A 227 -4.57 -1.70 3.42
C GLY A 227 -4.89 -2.72 2.33
N LEU A 228 -3.97 -3.65 2.12
CA LEU A 228 -4.11 -4.81 1.26
C LEU A 228 -3.70 -6.07 2.03
N SER A 229 -4.54 -7.09 2.06
CA SER A 229 -4.21 -8.45 2.48
C SER A 229 -4.25 -9.34 1.22
N ASP A 230 -3.11 -9.91 0.82
CA ASP A 230 -2.94 -10.49 -0.52
C ASP A 230 -2.30 -11.88 -0.46
N HIS A 231 -2.79 -12.78 -1.30
CA HIS A 231 -2.38 -14.17 -1.41
C HIS A 231 -1.70 -14.47 -2.76
N THR A 232 -1.08 -13.48 -3.40
CA THR A 232 -0.34 -13.62 -4.65
C THR A 232 1.16 -13.36 -4.44
N HIS A 233 2.01 -13.71 -5.44
CA HIS A 233 3.46 -13.59 -5.31
C HIS A 233 4.04 -12.32 -5.92
N ALA A 234 3.34 -11.70 -6.90
CA ALA A 234 3.89 -10.56 -7.63
C ALA A 234 3.88 -9.28 -6.78
N VAL A 235 4.85 -8.41 -7.01
CA VAL A 235 4.95 -7.11 -6.36
C VAL A 235 3.90 -6.11 -6.89
N ALA A 236 3.49 -6.25 -8.15
CA ALA A 236 2.58 -5.32 -8.82
C ALA A 236 1.28 -4.99 -8.05
N PRO A 237 0.55 -5.95 -7.42
CA PRO A 237 -0.61 -5.64 -6.60
C PRO A 237 -0.31 -4.71 -5.42
N VAL A 238 0.85 -4.88 -4.78
CA VAL A 238 1.28 -4.04 -3.66
C VAL A 238 1.57 -2.61 -4.13
N ILE A 239 2.34 -2.46 -5.21
CA ILE A 239 2.64 -1.16 -5.83
C ILE A 239 1.33 -0.44 -6.20
N ALA A 240 0.38 -1.16 -6.81
CA ALA A 240 -0.93 -0.61 -7.15
C ALA A 240 -1.70 -0.17 -5.90
N ALA A 241 -1.76 -1.00 -4.87
CA ALA A 241 -2.48 -0.69 -3.63
C ALA A 241 -1.87 0.52 -2.91
N VAL A 242 -0.55 0.59 -2.79
CA VAL A 242 0.14 1.73 -2.15
C VAL A 242 -0.07 3.02 -2.95
N THR A 243 -0.05 2.95 -4.28
CA THR A 243 -0.39 4.08 -5.17
C THR A 243 -1.83 4.57 -4.94
N LEU A 244 -2.76 3.65 -4.65
CA LEU A 244 -4.15 3.96 -4.32
C LEU A 244 -4.39 4.34 -2.85
N GLY A 245 -3.34 4.50 -2.07
CA GLY A 245 -3.38 5.02 -0.70
C GLY A 245 -3.36 3.96 0.40
N ALA A 246 -3.13 2.68 0.10
CA ALA A 246 -2.87 1.68 1.13
C ALA A 246 -1.57 2.01 1.89
N ARG A 247 -1.60 1.79 3.21
CA ARG A 247 -0.46 2.02 4.11
C ARG A 247 -0.15 0.81 4.97
N VAL A 248 -0.91 -0.26 4.85
CA VAL A 248 -0.67 -1.56 5.50
C VAL A 248 -0.77 -2.64 4.45
N ILE A 249 0.25 -3.48 4.37
CA ILE A 249 0.32 -4.63 3.46
C ILE A 249 0.53 -5.89 4.29
N GLU A 250 -0.31 -6.87 4.08
CA GLU A 250 -0.19 -8.19 4.70
C GLU A 250 -0.08 -9.26 3.62
N ARG A 251 0.89 -10.16 3.78
CA ARG A 251 1.05 -11.36 2.94
C ARG A 251 1.56 -12.52 3.76
N HIS A 252 1.20 -13.72 3.36
CA HIS A 252 1.77 -14.93 3.95
C HIS A 252 3.27 -15.01 3.69
N PHE A 253 4.00 -15.54 4.67
CA PHE A 253 5.46 -15.65 4.65
C PHE A 253 5.93 -17.07 4.92
N THR A 254 6.90 -17.54 4.16
CA THR A 254 7.55 -18.84 4.33
C THR A 254 9.04 -18.74 3.98
N ASP A 255 9.85 -19.64 4.49
CA ASP A 255 11.24 -19.81 4.06
C ASP A 255 11.38 -20.55 2.74
N ASN A 256 10.42 -21.45 2.42
CA ASN A 256 10.46 -22.28 1.24
C ASN A 256 9.04 -22.66 0.76
N ASN A 257 8.73 -22.31 -0.48
CA ASN A 257 7.44 -22.57 -1.10
C ASN A 257 7.20 -24.06 -1.45
N ASP A 258 8.24 -24.89 -1.51
CA ASP A 258 8.14 -26.31 -1.86
C ASP A 258 7.77 -27.20 -0.66
N ARG A 259 7.63 -26.62 0.53
CA ARG A 259 7.21 -27.39 1.72
C ARG A 259 5.75 -27.82 1.62
N GLU A 260 5.47 -29.00 2.21
CA GLU A 260 4.09 -29.48 2.37
C GLU A 260 3.42 -28.73 3.53
N GLY A 261 2.28 -28.07 3.27
CA GLY A 261 1.50 -27.32 4.25
C GLY A 261 0.38 -26.54 3.58
N PRO A 262 -0.57 -26.01 4.36
CA PRO A 262 -1.71 -25.30 3.80
C PRO A 262 -1.35 -23.98 3.13
N ASP A 263 -0.30 -23.30 3.58
CA ASP A 263 -0.05 -21.89 3.23
C ASP A 263 1.25 -21.65 2.45
N HIS A 264 2.17 -22.64 2.36
CA HIS A 264 3.50 -22.43 1.76
C HIS A 264 3.45 -22.01 0.29
N LYS A 265 2.54 -22.61 -0.50
CA LYS A 265 2.53 -22.47 -1.97
C LYS A 265 2.25 -21.05 -2.44
N PHE A 266 1.42 -20.28 -1.73
CA PHE A 266 1.06 -18.90 -2.10
C PHE A 266 1.75 -17.84 -1.23
N ALA A 267 2.50 -18.27 -0.20
CA ALA A 267 3.30 -17.38 0.64
C ALA A 267 4.49 -16.78 -0.12
N MET A 268 4.98 -15.65 0.33
CA MET A 268 6.23 -15.07 -0.17
C MET A 268 7.42 -15.63 0.60
N ASN A 269 8.48 -15.93 -0.12
CA ASN A 269 9.78 -16.26 0.48
C ASN A 269 10.59 -14.98 0.78
N PRO A 270 11.70 -15.06 1.55
CA PRO A 270 12.49 -13.88 1.96
C PRO A 270 12.98 -13.03 0.79
N GLU A 271 13.43 -13.64 -0.31
CA GLU A 271 13.94 -12.91 -1.48
C GLU A 271 12.86 -12.05 -2.14
N ASN A 272 11.69 -12.65 -2.43
CA ASN A 272 10.57 -11.93 -3.03
C ASN A 272 9.99 -10.88 -2.08
N TRP A 273 10.01 -11.16 -0.77
CA TRP A 273 9.59 -10.20 0.26
C TRP A 273 10.48 -8.96 0.28
N ALA A 274 11.80 -9.16 0.36
CA ALA A 274 12.77 -8.06 0.36
C ALA A 274 12.63 -7.18 -0.89
N LYS A 275 12.47 -7.81 -2.06
CA LYS A 275 12.20 -7.11 -3.31
C LYS A 275 10.90 -6.29 -3.25
N MET A 276 9.83 -6.83 -2.70
CA MET A 276 8.56 -6.12 -2.53
C MET A 276 8.74 -4.87 -1.66
N VAL A 277 9.45 -5.00 -0.55
CA VAL A 277 9.72 -3.87 0.35
C VAL A 277 10.57 -2.82 -0.37
N GLU A 278 11.65 -3.21 -1.04
CA GLU A 278 12.54 -2.29 -1.76
C GLU A 278 11.79 -1.50 -2.85
N GLU A 279 11.03 -2.19 -3.70
CA GLU A 279 10.25 -1.55 -4.77
C GLU A 279 9.17 -0.61 -4.20
N THR A 280 8.56 -0.98 -3.07
CA THR A 280 7.58 -0.10 -2.41
C THR A 280 8.24 1.16 -1.83
N ARG A 281 9.42 1.03 -1.21
CA ARG A 281 10.17 2.20 -0.70
C ARG A 281 10.61 3.12 -1.84
N LEU A 282 10.98 2.55 -3.00
CA LEU A 282 11.29 3.32 -4.21
C LEU A 282 10.05 4.06 -4.72
N LEU A 283 8.89 3.39 -4.77
CA LEU A 283 7.61 4.01 -5.15
C LEU A 283 7.27 5.18 -4.23
N GLU A 284 7.35 5.00 -2.91
CA GLU A 284 7.03 6.05 -1.92
C GLU A 284 7.86 7.32 -2.16
N ARG A 285 9.14 7.18 -2.49
CA ARG A 285 10.00 8.30 -2.87
C ARG A 285 9.60 8.93 -4.20
N ALA A 286 9.13 8.12 -5.15
CA ALA A 286 8.77 8.57 -6.50
C ALA A 286 7.40 9.26 -6.55
N LEU A 287 6.49 8.97 -5.62
CA LEU A 287 5.17 9.58 -5.57
C LEU A 287 5.23 11.11 -5.38
N GLY A 288 6.09 11.61 -4.53
CA GLY A 288 6.36 13.04 -4.36
C GLY A 288 5.13 13.89 -4.06
N SER A 289 5.17 15.15 -4.50
CA SER A 289 4.07 16.12 -4.37
C SER A 289 3.09 16.02 -5.56
N PRO A 290 1.78 16.22 -5.35
CA PRO A 290 0.81 16.36 -6.44
C PRO A 290 0.97 17.69 -7.22
N ASP A 291 1.71 18.65 -6.70
CA ASP A 291 1.95 19.94 -7.37
C ASP A 291 2.95 19.79 -8.51
N LYS A 292 2.66 20.42 -9.67
CA LYS A 292 3.61 20.45 -10.80
C LYS A 292 4.49 21.69 -10.73
N PHE A 293 5.78 21.48 -10.53
CA PHE A 293 6.81 22.52 -10.54
C PHE A 293 8.06 22.02 -11.26
N ILE A 294 9.03 22.92 -11.47
CA ILE A 294 10.35 22.55 -11.97
C ILE A 294 11.16 22.04 -10.78
N SER A 295 11.46 20.75 -10.78
CA SER A 295 12.24 20.13 -9.72
C SER A 295 13.68 20.66 -9.69
N GLU A 296 14.37 20.50 -8.56
CA GLU A 296 15.73 21.00 -8.40
C GLU A 296 16.68 20.47 -9.47
N ASN A 297 16.58 19.18 -9.78
CA ASN A 297 17.38 18.50 -10.81
C ASN A 297 16.99 18.86 -12.25
N GLU A 298 15.89 19.61 -12.48
CA GLU A 298 15.45 20.08 -13.79
C GLU A 298 15.81 21.56 -14.07
N LYS A 299 16.36 22.30 -13.11
CA LYS A 299 16.59 23.76 -13.25
C LYS A 299 17.48 24.09 -14.44
N ASP A 300 18.62 23.40 -14.57
CA ASP A 300 19.53 23.58 -15.70
C ASP A 300 18.90 23.10 -17.01
N THR A 301 18.19 21.97 -16.96
CA THR A 301 17.46 21.42 -18.11
C THR A 301 16.36 22.37 -18.58
N ALA A 302 15.71 23.09 -17.67
CA ALA A 302 14.72 24.11 -18.01
C ALA A 302 15.31 25.29 -18.79
N ILE A 303 16.60 25.59 -18.62
CA ILE A 303 17.28 26.58 -19.42
C ILE A 303 17.68 26.01 -20.81
N VAL A 304 18.42 24.91 -20.82
CA VAL A 304 19.02 24.40 -22.07
C VAL A 304 18.04 23.73 -23.03
N GLN A 305 16.95 23.12 -22.49
CA GLN A 305 15.97 22.41 -23.32
C GLN A 305 14.74 23.23 -23.70
N ARG A 306 14.41 24.29 -22.96
CA ARG A 306 13.32 25.19 -23.30
C ARG A 306 13.73 26.16 -24.39
N ARG A 307 12.74 26.72 -25.08
CA ARG A 307 12.96 27.69 -26.16
C ARG A 307 12.60 29.10 -25.71
N CYS A 308 13.20 30.08 -26.34
CA CYS A 308 12.81 31.49 -26.25
C CYS A 308 12.74 32.10 -27.66
N LEU A 309 12.30 33.37 -27.77
CA LEU A 309 12.31 34.12 -29.01
C LEU A 309 13.70 34.60 -29.28
N ARG A 310 14.14 34.43 -30.55
CA ARG A 310 15.48 34.82 -31.05
C ARG A 310 15.34 35.49 -32.40
N ALA A 311 16.30 36.36 -32.74
CA ALA A 311 16.36 36.98 -34.04
C ALA A 311 16.66 35.91 -35.12
N ALA A 312 15.83 35.82 -36.16
CA ALA A 312 15.96 34.90 -37.27
C ALA A 312 16.96 35.39 -38.34
N ARG A 313 17.41 36.64 -38.23
CA ARG A 313 18.44 37.28 -39.04
C ARG A 313 19.09 38.42 -38.25
N ASP A 314 20.09 39.07 -38.81
CA ASP A 314 20.54 40.35 -38.27
C ASP A 314 19.41 41.40 -38.45
N ILE A 315 19.13 42.18 -37.40
CA ILE A 315 18.08 43.19 -37.36
C ILE A 315 18.74 44.51 -36.93
N ILE A 316 18.41 45.59 -37.62
CA ILE A 316 18.96 46.95 -37.35
C ILE A 316 18.02 47.71 -36.39
N ALA A 317 18.58 48.53 -35.52
CA ALA A 317 17.83 49.42 -34.62
C ALA A 317 16.79 50.24 -35.40
N GLY A 318 15.56 50.26 -34.87
CA GLY A 318 14.41 50.95 -35.49
C GLY A 318 13.57 50.05 -36.44
N GLU A 319 14.04 48.87 -36.85
CA GLU A 319 13.19 47.94 -37.60
C GLU A 319 12.01 47.44 -36.77
N VAL A 320 10.84 47.28 -37.41
CA VAL A 320 9.64 46.75 -36.79
C VAL A 320 9.62 45.23 -36.91
N PHE A 321 9.51 44.53 -35.82
CA PHE A 321 9.50 43.08 -35.79
C PHE A 321 8.30 42.50 -36.56
N THR A 322 8.57 41.67 -37.55
CA THR A 322 7.61 40.80 -38.22
C THR A 322 7.74 39.36 -37.74
N ARG A 323 6.81 38.50 -38.10
CA ARG A 323 6.87 37.07 -37.72
C ARG A 323 8.11 36.38 -38.25
N GLU A 324 8.52 36.69 -39.46
CA GLU A 324 9.68 36.11 -40.17
C GLU A 324 11.02 36.49 -39.55
N MET A 325 11.02 37.56 -38.77
CA MET A 325 12.23 38.03 -38.07
C MET A 325 12.44 37.32 -36.73
N ILE A 326 11.56 36.40 -36.33
CA ILE A 326 11.56 35.76 -35.02
C ILE A 326 11.61 34.25 -35.16
N ASP A 327 12.68 33.65 -34.66
CA ASP A 327 12.84 32.21 -34.47
C ASP A 327 12.51 31.80 -33.03
N VAL A 328 12.14 30.52 -32.84
CA VAL A 328 11.86 29.93 -31.55
C VAL A 328 12.87 28.83 -31.27
N LEU A 329 14.00 29.18 -30.66
CA LEU A 329 15.18 28.33 -30.53
C LEU A 329 15.59 28.13 -29.06
N ARG A 330 16.32 27.04 -28.80
CA ARG A 330 17.04 26.79 -27.55
C ARG A 330 18.36 27.58 -27.53
N PRO A 331 18.89 27.88 -26.34
CA PRO A 331 18.35 27.75 -24.98
C PRO A 331 17.41 28.91 -24.61
N ALA A 332 16.61 28.72 -23.56
CA ALA A 332 15.80 29.80 -22.95
C ALA A 332 16.62 30.49 -21.87
N THR A 333 17.47 31.45 -22.30
CA THR A 333 18.30 32.23 -21.38
C THR A 333 17.46 33.08 -20.40
N PRO A 334 17.95 33.36 -19.16
CA PRO A 334 17.26 34.20 -18.23
C PRO A 334 16.86 35.55 -18.77
N GLY A 335 15.60 35.94 -18.61
CA GLY A 335 15.06 37.20 -19.12
C GLY A 335 14.62 37.20 -20.56
N ALA A 336 14.90 36.16 -21.34
CA ALA A 336 14.47 36.05 -22.74
C ALA A 336 12.93 35.87 -22.82
N ILE A 337 12.30 36.41 -23.85
CA ILE A 337 10.86 36.37 -24.09
C ILE A 337 10.47 34.93 -24.45
N LYS A 338 9.42 34.43 -23.79
CA LYS A 338 8.90 33.07 -24.00
C LYS A 338 8.17 32.98 -25.34
N PRO A 339 8.10 31.79 -25.96
CA PRO A 339 7.43 31.58 -27.25
C PRO A 339 5.95 31.95 -27.29
N ASP A 340 5.23 31.79 -26.19
CA ASP A 340 3.82 32.15 -26.05
C ASP A 340 3.54 33.66 -26.13
N GLN A 341 4.58 34.48 -26.08
CA GLN A 341 4.51 35.94 -26.15
C GLN A 341 4.81 36.51 -27.55
N ILE A 342 5.00 35.67 -28.56
CA ILE A 342 5.43 36.09 -29.89
C ILE A 342 4.52 37.15 -30.53
N GLN A 343 3.19 37.05 -30.30
CA GLN A 343 2.23 38.02 -30.82
C GLN A 343 2.39 39.41 -30.24
N ASN A 344 2.94 39.51 -29.01
CA ASN A 344 3.19 40.76 -28.35
C ASN A 344 4.50 41.43 -28.79
N VAL A 345 5.35 40.68 -29.48
CA VAL A 345 6.64 41.18 -30.09
C VAL A 345 6.41 41.71 -31.48
N ILE A 346 5.55 41.07 -32.26
CA ILE A 346 5.25 41.50 -33.63
C ILE A 346 4.65 42.91 -33.59
N GLY A 347 5.21 43.82 -34.41
CA GLY A 347 4.82 45.22 -34.46
C GLY A 347 5.59 46.14 -33.52
N THR A 348 6.39 45.62 -32.58
CA THR A 348 7.32 46.45 -31.76
C THR A 348 8.57 46.82 -32.59
N LYS A 349 9.32 47.81 -32.13
CA LYS A 349 10.57 48.26 -32.76
C LYS A 349 11.81 47.75 -32.03
N ALA A 350 12.85 47.36 -32.77
CA ALA A 350 14.17 47.08 -32.21
C ALA A 350 14.81 48.35 -31.64
N LEU A 351 15.16 48.34 -30.36
CA LEU A 351 15.84 49.51 -29.73
C LEU A 351 17.34 49.53 -29.99
N HIS A 352 17.93 48.41 -30.42
CA HIS A 352 19.34 48.26 -30.83
C HIS A 352 19.46 47.21 -31.92
N ASP A 353 20.66 47.03 -32.46
CA ASP A 353 20.95 45.98 -33.43
C ASP A 353 20.93 44.58 -32.76
N PHE A 354 20.36 43.60 -33.47
CA PHE A 354 20.39 42.20 -33.09
C PHE A 354 21.21 41.38 -34.08
N LYS A 355 21.92 40.40 -33.59
CA LYS A 355 22.57 39.39 -34.41
C LYS A 355 21.68 38.17 -34.59
N TYR A 356 21.84 37.45 -35.71
CA TYR A 356 21.18 36.16 -35.89
C TYR A 356 21.38 35.25 -34.70
N GLY A 357 20.26 34.67 -34.18
CA GLY A 357 20.25 33.78 -33.02
C GLY A 357 20.32 34.48 -31.66
N GLN A 358 20.45 35.82 -31.60
CA GLN A 358 20.42 36.57 -30.34
C GLN A 358 19.01 36.50 -29.72
N GLU A 359 18.94 36.28 -28.40
CA GLU A 359 17.65 36.28 -27.69
C GLU A 359 16.98 37.65 -27.67
N LEU A 360 15.66 37.68 -27.68
CA LEU A 360 14.87 38.89 -27.51
C LEU A 360 14.44 39.03 -26.02
N LYS A 361 14.59 40.24 -25.48
CA LYS A 361 14.12 40.60 -24.13
C LYS A 361 13.16 41.77 -24.24
N TRP A 362 12.24 41.93 -23.28
CA TRP A 362 11.32 43.07 -23.25
C TRP A 362 12.04 44.43 -23.17
N THR A 363 13.19 44.46 -22.55
CA THR A 363 14.06 45.65 -22.47
C THR A 363 14.62 46.14 -23.78
N ASP A 364 14.60 45.27 -24.78
CA ASP A 364 15.20 45.49 -26.07
C ASP A 364 14.20 45.98 -27.15
N LEU A 365 12.92 46.09 -26.74
CA LEU A 365 11.80 46.37 -27.63
C LEU A 365 11.12 47.70 -27.27
N GLY A 366 10.82 48.53 -28.27
CA GLY A 366 10.07 49.78 -28.19
C GLY A 366 8.66 49.64 -28.73
N ALA A 367 7.80 50.65 -28.39
CA ALA A 367 6.43 50.70 -28.87
C ALA A 367 6.38 51.03 -30.39
#